data_7ad40593104a81ba7684efef6d35f753
#
_entry.id   7ad40593104a81ba7684efef6d35f753
#
_cell.length_a   1.000
_cell.length_b   1.000
_cell.length_c   1.000
_cell.angle_alpha   90.00
_cell.angle_beta   90.00
_cell.angle_gamma   90.00
#
_symmetry.space_group_name_H-M   'P 1'
#
loop_
_entity.id
_entity.type
_entity.pdbx_description
1 polymer ?
#
loop_
_entity_poly.entity_id
_entity_poly.type
_entity_poly.pdbx_seq_one_letter_code
_entity_poly.pdbx_strand_id
1 'polypeptide(L)'
;MLHNKIQSTIGLIDDVVDNRQKENDNANTAKRNSTFFDSFARLTPSITSFILAKNNFSFSLQSNTAASLRDLMNYSKTTFDNAKAVNPTPFKQKVDAFIETIAKEWETFYKANNSELINGLNIIVLVHPTPTVVRSCITAFNKCEKWPLNQESVDSYKEARQKADDLLKEMKFDDEIRDFLIKVRDRKATLTDITPSILEWIQSENIADKVSLSIRNTM
;
A
#
# COMPACT_ATOMS: atom_id res chain seq x y z
N MET A 1 32.84 -59.24 34.37
CA MET A 1 31.49 -59.18 33.73
C MET A 1 30.73 -57.88 34.00
N LEU A 2 30.62 -57.40 35.24
CA LEU A 2 29.87 -56.18 35.56
C LEU A 2 30.44 -54.91 34.90
N HIS A 3 31.78 -54.73 34.95
CA HIS A 3 32.47 -53.58 34.36
C HIS A 3 32.22 -53.44 32.85
N ASN A 4 32.23 -54.52 32.10
CA ASN A 4 32.00 -54.48 30.63
C ASN A 4 30.52 -54.11 30.28
N LYS A 5 29.58 -54.53 31.13
CA LYS A 5 28.16 -54.15 30.98
C LYS A 5 27.95 -52.66 31.29
N ILE A 6 28.62 -52.13 32.31
CA ILE A 6 28.56 -50.68 32.62
C ILE A 6 29.15 -49.84 31.48
N GLN A 7 30.31 -50.18 30.97
CA GLN A 7 30.92 -49.48 29.82
C GLN A 7 30.04 -49.51 28.56
N SER A 8 29.45 -50.71 28.26
CA SER A 8 28.55 -50.84 27.12
C SER A 8 27.26 -50.00 27.31
N THR A 9 26.74 -49.86 28.55
CA THR A 9 25.57 -49.04 28.82
C THR A 9 25.88 -47.55 28.73
N ILE A 10 27.07 -47.12 29.20
CA ILE A 10 27.57 -45.73 29.02
C ILE A 10 27.68 -45.38 27.55
N GLY A 11 28.30 -46.23 26.72
CA GLY A 11 28.39 -46.01 25.29
C GLY A 11 27.02 -45.89 24.60
N LEU A 12 26.03 -46.69 25.00
CA LEU A 12 24.67 -46.56 24.45
C LEU A 12 23.98 -45.24 24.87
N ILE A 13 24.26 -44.76 26.08
CA ILE A 13 23.71 -43.50 26.57
C ILE A 13 24.33 -42.32 25.76
N ASP A 14 25.65 -42.36 25.56
CA ASP A 14 26.36 -41.35 24.78
C ASP A 14 25.85 -41.31 23.34
N ASP A 15 25.66 -42.49 22.70
CA ASP A 15 25.05 -42.58 21.34
C ASP A 15 23.62 -41.99 21.28
N VAL A 16 22.82 -42.23 22.30
CA VAL A 16 21.46 -41.67 22.38
C VAL A 16 21.49 -40.16 22.57
N VAL A 17 22.39 -39.64 23.40
CA VAL A 17 22.57 -38.21 23.63
C VAL A 17 23.04 -37.53 22.33
N ASP A 18 24.04 -38.08 21.64
CA ASP A 18 24.54 -37.57 20.39
C ASP A 18 23.49 -37.58 19.27
N ASN A 19 22.69 -38.62 19.18
CA ASN A 19 21.60 -38.67 18.20
C ASN A 19 20.49 -37.65 18.49
N ARG A 20 20.11 -37.46 19.76
CA ARG A 20 19.16 -36.40 20.15
C ARG A 20 19.73 -34.99 19.83
N GLN A 21 21.02 -34.77 20.07
CA GLN A 21 21.66 -33.53 19.74
C GLN A 21 21.58 -33.25 18.24
N LYS A 22 21.94 -34.24 17.39
CA LYS A 22 21.84 -34.16 15.93
C LYS A 22 20.41 -33.89 15.44
N GLU A 23 19.41 -34.56 16.02
CA GLU A 23 18.00 -34.33 15.71
C GLU A 23 17.56 -32.89 16.05
N ASN A 24 17.96 -32.39 17.21
CA ASN A 24 17.67 -31.00 17.63
C ASN A 24 18.36 -29.99 16.71
N ASP A 25 19.62 -30.21 16.32
CA ASP A 25 20.35 -29.34 15.41
C ASP A 25 19.74 -29.31 14.02
N ASN A 26 19.29 -30.47 13.51
CA ASN A 26 18.57 -30.56 12.25
C ASN A 26 17.22 -29.84 12.31
N ALA A 27 16.45 -30.00 13.39
CA ALA A 27 15.17 -29.34 13.57
C ALA A 27 15.35 -27.78 13.66
N ASN A 28 16.37 -27.34 14.38
CA ASN A 28 16.73 -25.92 14.47
C ASN A 28 17.15 -25.34 13.13
N THR A 29 17.93 -26.10 12.36
CA THR A 29 18.36 -25.70 11.00
C THR A 29 17.15 -25.60 10.06
N ALA A 30 16.26 -26.57 10.08
CA ALA A 30 15.04 -26.56 9.29
C ALA A 30 14.16 -25.35 9.63
N LYS A 31 13.98 -25.03 10.93
CA LYS A 31 13.23 -23.87 11.38
C LYS A 31 13.85 -22.54 10.94
N ARG A 32 15.19 -22.43 11.00
CA ARG A 32 15.91 -21.24 10.51
C ARG A 32 15.73 -21.04 9.01
N ASN A 33 15.86 -22.10 8.23
CA ASN A 33 15.66 -22.09 6.79
C ASN A 33 14.22 -21.69 6.44
N SER A 34 13.21 -22.27 7.11
CA SER A 34 11.80 -21.88 6.92
C SER A 34 11.59 -20.37 7.15
N THR A 35 12.07 -19.84 8.28
CA THR A 35 11.94 -18.40 8.58
C THR A 35 12.62 -17.51 7.53
N PHE A 36 13.74 -17.94 6.97
CA PHE A 36 14.42 -17.21 5.90
C PHE A 36 13.59 -17.21 4.61
N PHE A 37 13.10 -18.38 4.19
CA PHE A 37 12.26 -18.50 2.98
C PHE A 37 10.94 -17.76 3.12
N ASP A 38 10.31 -17.80 4.30
CA ASP A 38 9.08 -17.03 4.58
C ASP A 38 9.32 -15.53 4.44
N SER A 39 10.46 -15.06 4.94
CA SER A 39 10.83 -13.64 4.80
C SER A 39 11.07 -13.25 3.34
N PHE A 40 11.70 -14.12 2.56
CA PHE A 40 11.92 -13.91 1.14
C PHE A 40 10.60 -13.94 0.35
N ALA A 41 9.69 -14.86 0.69
CA ALA A 41 8.37 -14.94 0.09
C ALA A 41 7.56 -13.64 0.32
N ARG A 42 7.69 -13.02 1.50
CA ARG A 42 7.07 -11.73 1.82
C ARG A 42 7.65 -10.55 1.04
N LEU A 43 8.92 -10.61 0.67
CA LEU A 43 9.57 -9.58 -0.14
C LEU A 43 9.07 -9.57 -1.59
N THR A 44 8.76 -10.74 -2.14
CA THR A 44 8.37 -10.92 -3.55
C THR A 44 7.20 -10.01 -3.98
N PRO A 45 6.06 -9.92 -3.26
CA PRO A 45 4.98 -9.02 -3.64
C PRO A 45 5.42 -7.55 -3.71
N SER A 46 6.29 -7.10 -2.79
CA SER A 46 6.78 -5.73 -2.78
C SER A 46 7.72 -5.43 -3.96
N ILE A 47 8.56 -6.37 -4.36
CA ILE A 47 9.39 -6.22 -5.55
C ILE A 47 8.56 -6.20 -6.83
N THR A 48 7.58 -7.11 -6.95
CA THR A 48 6.64 -7.11 -8.08
C THR A 48 5.87 -5.79 -8.16
N SER A 49 5.39 -5.29 -7.02
CA SER A 49 4.70 -4.00 -6.93
C SER A 49 5.59 -2.84 -7.32
N PHE A 50 6.87 -2.85 -6.93
CA PHE A 50 7.83 -1.84 -7.36
C PHE A 50 8.02 -1.83 -8.87
N ILE A 51 8.11 -3.00 -9.51
CA ILE A 51 8.21 -3.10 -10.97
C ILE A 51 6.95 -2.52 -11.63
N LEU A 52 5.75 -2.84 -11.11
CA LEU A 52 4.49 -2.28 -11.58
C LEU A 52 4.44 -0.76 -11.40
N ALA A 53 4.82 -0.26 -10.24
CA ALA A 53 4.85 1.17 -9.93
C ALA A 53 5.83 1.93 -10.84
N LYS A 54 7.02 1.39 -11.03
CA LYS A 54 8.03 1.97 -11.94
C LYS A 54 7.53 2.05 -13.38
N ASN A 55 6.96 0.95 -13.89
CA ASN A 55 6.58 0.84 -15.30
C ASN A 55 5.30 1.65 -15.64
N ASN A 56 4.40 1.83 -14.68
CA ASN A 56 3.10 2.46 -14.93
C ASN A 56 2.97 3.88 -14.38
N PHE A 57 3.78 4.25 -13.39
CA PHE A 57 3.68 5.55 -12.70
C PHE A 57 4.98 6.33 -12.69
N SER A 58 6.06 5.81 -13.28
CA SER A 58 7.41 6.40 -13.20
C SER A 58 7.92 6.53 -11.75
N PHE A 59 7.42 5.69 -10.84
CA PHE A 59 7.86 5.68 -9.44
C PHE A 59 9.32 5.23 -9.34
N SER A 60 10.10 5.91 -8.52
CA SER A 60 11.49 5.57 -8.23
C SER A 60 11.74 5.57 -6.73
N LEU A 61 12.58 4.65 -6.27
CA LEU A 61 12.98 4.57 -4.87
C LEU A 61 13.88 5.76 -4.50
N GLN A 62 13.71 6.26 -3.29
CA GLN A 62 14.67 7.18 -2.70
C GLN A 62 16.02 6.48 -2.49
N SER A 63 17.09 7.28 -2.43
CA SER A 63 18.47 6.75 -2.35
C SER A 63 18.68 5.79 -1.18
N ASN A 64 18.10 6.08 -0.01
CA ASN A 64 18.21 5.24 1.17
C ASN A 64 17.49 3.90 1.02
N THR A 65 16.30 3.89 0.40
CA THR A 65 15.53 2.68 0.15
C THR A 65 16.18 1.82 -0.93
N ALA A 66 16.74 2.46 -1.96
CA ALA A 66 17.54 1.75 -2.97
C ALA A 66 18.81 1.13 -2.37
N ALA A 67 19.48 1.81 -1.43
CA ALA A 67 20.61 1.24 -0.70
C ALA A 67 20.17 0.05 0.17
N SER A 68 19.06 0.17 0.90
CA SER A 68 18.49 -0.91 1.71
C SER A 68 18.16 -2.15 0.88
N LEU A 69 17.62 -1.98 -0.34
CA LEU A 69 17.37 -3.08 -1.26
C LEU A 69 18.68 -3.78 -1.69
N ARG A 70 19.72 -3.01 -2.02
CA ARG A 70 21.04 -3.58 -2.35
C ARG A 70 21.62 -4.36 -1.18
N ASP A 71 21.50 -3.84 0.03
CA ASP A 71 21.96 -4.52 1.25
C ASP A 71 21.22 -5.84 1.49
N LEU A 72 19.90 -5.88 1.25
CA LEU A 72 19.11 -7.11 1.30
C LEU A 72 19.58 -8.12 0.26
N MET A 73 19.84 -7.70 -0.97
CA MET A 73 20.33 -8.57 -2.04
C MET A 73 21.73 -9.12 -1.70
N ASN A 74 22.63 -8.28 -1.20
CA ASN A 74 23.98 -8.69 -0.79
C ASN A 74 23.92 -9.65 0.39
N TYR A 75 23.08 -9.38 1.39
CA TYR A 75 22.88 -10.26 2.53
C TYR A 75 22.36 -11.63 2.11
N SER A 76 21.37 -11.66 1.20
CA SER A 76 20.83 -12.91 0.66
C SER A 76 21.91 -13.71 -0.07
N LYS A 77 22.69 -13.07 -0.95
CA LYS A 77 23.76 -13.71 -1.70
C LYS A 77 24.82 -14.29 -0.76
N THR A 78 25.33 -13.50 0.18
CA THR A 78 26.36 -13.94 1.14
C THR A 78 25.86 -15.11 2.00
N THR A 79 24.56 -15.12 2.31
CA THR A 79 23.92 -16.18 3.10
C THR A 79 23.86 -17.48 2.33
N PHE A 80 23.50 -17.45 1.03
CA PHE A 80 23.49 -18.65 0.17
C PHE A 80 24.90 -19.17 -0.13
N ASP A 81 25.85 -18.28 -0.39
CA ASP A 81 27.23 -18.66 -0.73
C ASP A 81 27.97 -19.31 0.46
N ASN A 82 27.64 -18.94 1.69
CA ASN A 82 28.33 -19.41 2.90
C ASN A 82 27.64 -20.58 3.58
N ALA A 83 26.78 -21.35 3.04
CA ALA A 83 26.14 -22.60 3.53
C ALA A 83 26.16 -22.88 5.08
N LYS A 84 26.72 -21.95 5.87
CA LYS A 84 26.80 -21.97 7.34
C LYS A 84 25.61 -21.26 7.93
N ALA A 85 25.05 -21.85 8.95
CA ALA A 85 23.91 -21.46 9.77
C ALA A 85 23.47 -20.00 9.61
N VAL A 86 22.49 -19.74 8.74
CA VAL A 86 21.87 -18.44 8.56
C VAL A 86 21.19 -18.02 9.85
N ASN A 87 21.48 -16.81 10.34
CA ASN A 87 20.59 -16.21 11.32
C ASN A 87 19.45 -15.50 10.59
N PRO A 88 18.22 -16.04 10.59
CA PRO A 88 17.11 -15.48 9.82
C PRO A 88 16.57 -14.17 10.43
N THR A 89 16.86 -13.87 11.70
CA THR A 89 16.27 -12.74 12.41
C THR A 89 16.71 -11.40 11.83
N PRO A 90 18.01 -11.11 11.60
CA PRO A 90 18.43 -9.86 10.98
C PRO A 90 17.88 -9.70 9.55
N PHE A 91 17.79 -10.78 8.80
CA PHE A 91 17.23 -10.76 7.44
C PHE A 91 15.75 -10.38 7.47
N LYS A 92 14.97 -11.04 8.33
CA LYS A 92 13.55 -10.72 8.52
C LYS A 92 13.34 -9.25 8.88
N GLN A 93 14.12 -8.72 9.85
CA GLN A 93 14.02 -7.32 10.26
C GLN A 93 14.31 -6.35 9.11
N LYS A 94 15.34 -6.64 8.29
CA LYS A 94 15.67 -5.84 7.11
C LYS A 94 14.57 -5.91 6.05
N VAL A 95 13.97 -7.07 5.82
CA VAL A 95 12.84 -7.26 4.90
C VAL A 95 11.63 -6.45 5.38
N ASP A 96 11.25 -6.57 6.65
CA ASP A 96 10.11 -5.86 7.21
C ASP A 96 10.30 -4.33 7.12
N ALA A 97 11.47 -3.82 7.48
CA ALA A 97 11.81 -2.41 7.38
C ALA A 97 11.78 -1.90 5.92
N PHE A 98 12.29 -2.68 4.97
CA PHE A 98 12.24 -2.32 3.56
C PHE A 98 10.79 -2.26 3.04
N ILE A 99 9.96 -3.26 3.35
CA ILE A 99 8.56 -3.30 2.93
C ILE A 99 7.78 -2.10 3.49
N GLU A 100 8.00 -1.75 4.75
CA GLU A 100 7.36 -0.60 5.38
C GLU A 100 7.80 0.72 4.72
N THR A 101 9.09 0.87 4.46
CA THR A 101 9.65 2.09 3.87
C THR A 101 9.14 2.29 2.44
N ILE A 102 9.19 1.26 1.59
CA ILE A 102 8.71 1.37 0.21
C ILE A 102 7.20 1.65 0.15
N ALA A 103 6.42 1.07 1.07
CA ALA A 103 4.99 1.34 1.15
C ALA A 103 4.70 2.81 1.50
N LYS A 104 5.45 3.42 2.44
CA LYS A 104 5.33 4.84 2.78
C LYS A 104 5.78 5.76 1.64
N GLU A 105 6.87 5.41 0.95
CA GLU A 105 7.32 6.16 -0.23
C GLU A 105 6.29 6.13 -1.35
N TRP A 106 5.68 4.96 -1.60
CA TRP A 106 4.62 4.83 -2.56
C TRP A 106 3.40 5.68 -2.19
N GLU A 107 2.92 5.59 -0.95
CA GLU A 107 1.78 6.37 -0.47
C GLU A 107 2.01 7.87 -0.66
N THR A 108 3.20 8.36 -0.30
CA THR A 108 3.58 9.77 -0.45
C THR A 108 3.60 10.18 -1.91
N PHE A 109 4.25 9.38 -2.76
CA PHE A 109 4.30 9.62 -4.21
C PHE A 109 2.90 9.60 -4.83
N TYR A 110 2.10 8.61 -4.48
CA TYR A 110 0.76 8.44 -5.02
C TYR A 110 -0.15 9.62 -4.67
N LYS A 111 -0.16 10.03 -3.41
CA LYS A 111 -0.92 11.19 -2.94
C LYS A 111 -0.49 12.48 -3.62
N ALA A 112 0.80 12.71 -3.76
CA ALA A 112 1.31 13.90 -4.43
C ALA A 112 0.83 14.00 -5.89
N ASN A 113 0.64 12.87 -6.58
CA ASN A 113 0.26 12.84 -7.99
C ASN A 113 -1.26 12.71 -8.25
N ASN A 114 -2.06 12.32 -7.24
CA ASN A 114 -3.48 12.02 -7.46
C ASN A 114 -4.44 12.77 -6.54
N SER A 115 -3.95 13.47 -5.49
CA SER A 115 -4.83 14.14 -4.53
C SER A 115 -5.72 15.17 -5.18
N GLU A 116 -5.20 15.96 -6.09
CA GLU A 116 -5.96 17.00 -6.79
C GLU A 116 -7.08 16.39 -7.64
N LEU A 117 -6.76 15.34 -8.39
CA LEU A 117 -7.74 14.61 -9.19
C LEU A 117 -8.84 14.00 -8.31
N ILE A 118 -8.46 13.30 -7.25
CA ILE A 118 -9.41 12.68 -6.30
C ILE A 118 -10.28 13.76 -5.65
N ASN A 119 -9.72 14.91 -5.29
CA ASN A 119 -10.46 16.03 -4.75
C ASN A 119 -11.46 16.58 -5.77
N GLY A 120 -11.07 16.72 -7.03
CA GLY A 120 -11.97 17.09 -8.13
C GLY A 120 -13.13 16.12 -8.29
N LEU A 121 -12.86 14.82 -8.28
CA LEU A 121 -13.90 13.78 -8.36
C LEU A 121 -14.84 13.81 -7.14
N ASN A 122 -14.32 14.08 -5.94
CA ASN A 122 -15.17 14.23 -4.74
C ASN A 122 -16.09 15.44 -4.81
N ILE A 123 -15.73 16.47 -5.58
CA ILE A 123 -16.62 17.61 -5.85
C ILE A 123 -17.68 17.21 -6.88
N ILE A 124 -17.27 16.58 -7.98
CA ILE A 124 -18.16 16.15 -9.06
C ILE A 124 -19.24 15.17 -8.53
N VAL A 125 -18.88 14.27 -7.61
CA VAL A 125 -19.84 13.32 -7.04
C VAL A 125 -21.08 13.96 -6.41
N LEU A 126 -20.98 15.23 -5.98
CA LEU A 126 -22.07 15.96 -5.36
C LEU A 126 -23.15 16.38 -6.37
N VAL A 127 -22.74 16.65 -7.60
CA VAL A 127 -23.59 17.29 -8.62
C VAL A 127 -23.85 16.40 -9.83
N HIS A 128 -23.00 15.44 -10.10
CA HIS A 128 -23.11 14.58 -11.28
C HIS A 128 -24.43 13.77 -11.31
N PRO A 129 -25.13 13.67 -12.46
CA PRO A 129 -26.39 12.92 -12.57
C PRO A 129 -26.24 11.43 -12.27
N THR A 130 -25.05 10.86 -12.52
CA THR A 130 -24.72 9.44 -12.23
C THR A 130 -23.54 9.34 -11.24
N PRO A 131 -23.74 9.64 -9.94
CA PRO A 131 -22.63 9.66 -8.96
C PRO A 131 -21.95 8.30 -8.76
N THR A 132 -22.59 7.21 -9.16
CA THR A 132 -22.02 5.85 -9.10
C THR A 132 -20.80 5.69 -10.01
N VAL A 133 -20.79 6.31 -11.19
CA VAL A 133 -19.64 6.30 -12.11
C VAL A 133 -18.47 7.01 -11.49
N VAL A 134 -18.69 8.20 -10.90
CA VAL A 134 -17.65 8.98 -10.23
C VAL A 134 -17.08 8.21 -9.03
N ARG A 135 -17.94 7.61 -8.21
CA ARG A 135 -17.53 6.79 -7.06
C ARG A 135 -16.73 5.55 -7.47
N SER A 136 -17.04 4.95 -8.62
CA SER A 136 -16.25 3.82 -9.13
C SER A 136 -14.82 4.24 -9.45
N CYS A 137 -14.62 5.43 -10.04
CA CYS A 137 -13.29 5.99 -10.28
C CYS A 137 -12.54 6.22 -8.96
N ILE A 138 -13.16 6.88 -7.97
CA ILE A 138 -12.57 7.11 -6.65
C ILE A 138 -12.16 5.78 -5.99
N THR A 139 -13.01 4.75 -6.10
CA THR A 139 -12.72 3.42 -5.55
C THR A 139 -11.51 2.78 -6.21
N ALA A 140 -11.36 2.90 -7.53
CA ALA A 140 -10.20 2.40 -8.26
C ALA A 140 -8.91 3.13 -7.86
N PHE A 141 -8.98 4.46 -7.69
CA PHE A 141 -7.86 5.24 -7.16
C PHE A 141 -7.46 4.77 -5.75
N ASN A 142 -8.41 4.64 -4.84
CA ASN A 142 -8.15 4.22 -3.46
C ASN A 142 -7.58 2.78 -3.37
N LYS A 143 -7.93 1.89 -4.31
CA LYS A 143 -7.33 0.56 -4.40
C LYS A 143 -5.85 0.63 -4.80
N CYS A 144 -5.52 1.49 -5.76
CA CYS A 144 -4.16 1.64 -6.27
C CYS A 144 -3.23 2.41 -5.32
N GLU A 145 -3.76 3.17 -4.35
CA GLU A 145 -2.99 3.81 -3.28
C GLU A 145 -2.33 2.78 -2.36
N LYS A 146 -2.96 1.61 -2.19
CA LYS A 146 -2.52 0.59 -1.22
C LYS A 146 -1.36 -0.24 -1.75
N TRP A 147 -0.33 -0.38 -0.93
CA TRP A 147 0.78 -1.30 -1.18
C TRP A 147 0.52 -2.68 -0.52
N PRO A 148 0.87 -3.80 -1.14
CA PRO A 148 1.49 -3.96 -2.47
C PRO A 148 0.48 -3.83 -3.62
N LEU A 149 0.95 -3.31 -4.77
CA LEU A 149 0.17 -3.24 -6.01
C LEU A 149 0.01 -4.61 -6.65
N ASN A 150 -1.09 -4.80 -7.36
CA ASN A 150 -1.29 -5.90 -8.28
C ASN A 150 -1.72 -5.39 -9.67
N GLN A 151 -1.64 -6.23 -10.68
CA GLN A 151 -1.95 -5.85 -12.06
C GLN A 151 -3.40 -5.35 -12.19
N GLU A 152 -4.35 -6.01 -11.54
CA GLU A 152 -5.78 -5.62 -11.57
C GLU A 152 -6.00 -4.21 -11.04
N SER A 153 -5.34 -3.83 -9.93
CA SER A 153 -5.47 -2.48 -9.38
C SER A 153 -4.86 -1.42 -10.29
N VAL A 154 -3.76 -1.74 -10.96
CA VAL A 154 -3.12 -0.84 -11.94
C VAL A 154 -3.99 -0.65 -13.18
N ASP A 155 -4.57 -1.72 -13.71
CA ASP A 155 -5.44 -1.65 -14.89
C ASP A 155 -6.73 -0.91 -14.56
N SER A 156 -7.35 -1.18 -13.41
CA SER A 156 -8.51 -0.44 -12.92
C SER A 156 -8.21 1.06 -12.74
N TYR A 157 -7.01 1.40 -12.25
CA TYR A 157 -6.57 2.79 -12.15
C TYR A 157 -6.47 3.48 -13.51
N LYS A 158 -5.88 2.81 -14.52
CA LYS A 158 -5.75 3.40 -15.85
C LYS A 158 -7.09 3.71 -16.48
N GLU A 159 -8.04 2.77 -16.40
CA GLU A 159 -9.40 2.98 -16.89
C GLU A 159 -10.10 4.12 -16.13
N ALA A 160 -9.96 4.13 -14.79
CA ALA A 160 -10.54 5.18 -13.98
C ALA A 160 -9.91 6.55 -14.25
N ARG A 161 -8.61 6.61 -14.55
CA ARG A 161 -7.91 7.86 -14.89
C ARG A 161 -8.47 8.48 -16.16
N GLN A 162 -8.64 7.68 -17.22
CA GLN A 162 -9.23 8.16 -18.46
C GLN A 162 -10.64 8.71 -18.24
N LYS A 163 -11.50 7.94 -17.54
CA LYS A 163 -12.85 8.38 -17.21
C LYS A 163 -12.88 9.64 -16.35
N ALA A 164 -11.97 9.75 -15.39
CA ALA A 164 -11.88 10.91 -14.51
C ALA A 164 -11.47 12.17 -15.27
N ASP A 165 -10.51 12.05 -16.19
CA ASP A 165 -10.07 13.18 -17.03
C ASP A 165 -11.22 13.66 -17.96
N ASP A 166 -12.05 12.74 -18.46
CA ASP A 166 -13.22 13.07 -19.29
C ASP A 166 -14.30 13.76 -18.42
N LEU A 167 -14.63 13.22 -17.25
CA LEU A 167 -15.57 13.83 -16.30
C LEU A 167 -15.16 15.24 -15.89
N LEU A 168 -13.86 15.47 -15.62
CA LEU A 168 -13.35 16.79 -15.25
C LEU A 168 -13.42 17.80 -16.40
N LYS A 169 -13.28 17.33 -17.66
CA LYS A 169 -13.43 18.18 -18.86
C LYS A 169 -14.87 18.56 -19.14
N GLU A 170 -15.79 17.62 -18.90
CA GLU A 170 -17.24 17.86 -19.09
C GLU A 170 -17.77 18.88 -18.08
N MET A 171 -17.29 18.82 -16.84
CA MET A 171 -17.71 19.69 -15.75
C MET A 171 -16.82 20.93 -15.69
N LYS A 172 -17.08 21.91 -16.59
CA LYS A 172 -16.39 23.21 -16.58
C LYS A 172 -16.89 24.04 -15.41
N PHE A 173 -16.35 23.81 -14.21
CA PHE A 173 -16.55 24.72 -13.10
C PHE A 173 -15.60 25.90 -13.25
N ASP A 174 -16.14 27.12 -13.15
CA ASP A 174 -15.31 28.29 -12.84
C ASP A 174 -14.77 28.21 -11.40
N ASP A 175 -13.84 29.08 -11.06
CA ASP A 175 -13.19 29.07 -9.75
C ASP A 175 -14.20 29.34 -8.61
N GLU A 176 -15.21 30.17 -8.85
CA GLU A 176 -16.23 30.52 -7.86
C GLU A 176 -17.11 29.31 -7.52
N ILE A 177 -17.57 28.58 -8.51
CA ILE A 177 -18.37 27.36 -8.35
C ILE A 177 -17.53 26.27 -7.67
N ARG A 178 -16.27 26.12 -8.05
CA ARG A 178 -15.35 25.16 -7.43
C ARG A 178 -15.18 25.46 -5.94
N ASP A 179 -14.91 26.71 -5.58
CA ASP A 179 -14.71 27.12 -4.18
C ASP A 179 -15.98 26.91 -3.35
N PHE A 180 -17.14 27.22 -3.91
CA PHE A 180 -18.43 26.93 -3.27
C PHE A 180 -18.60 25.43 -3.02
N LEU A 181 -18.37 24.58 -4.01
CA LEU A 181 -18.50 23.12 -3.88
C LEU A 181 -17.49 22.53 -2.88
N ILE A 182 -16.29 23.09 -2.77
CA ILE A 182 -15.31 22.72 -1.74
C ILE A 182 -15.88 23.04 -0.36
N LYS A 183 -16.47 24.22 -0.16
CA LYS A 183 -17.12 24.61 1.11
C LYS A 183 -18.31 23.71 1.43
N VAL A 184 -19.11 23.32 0.44
CA VAL A 184 -20.23 22.37 0.60
C VAL A 184 -19.72 21.00 1.05
N ARG A 185 -18.71 20.47 0.38
CA ARG A 185 -18.08 19.19 0.74
C ARG A 185 -17.56 19.20 2.18
N ASP A 186 -16.91 20.29 2.57
CA ASP A 186 -16.32 20.45 3.90
C ASP A 186 -17.35 20.88 4.97
N ARG A 187 -18.64 21.01 4.59
CA ARG A 187 -19.74 21.47 5.45
C ARG A 187 -19.50 22.87 6.04
N LYS A 188 -18.80 23.72 5.29
CA LYS A 188 -18.47 25.11 5.68
C LYS A 188 -19.25 26.14 4.88
N ALA A 189 -20.00 25.73 3.85
CA ALA A 189 -20.79 26.63 3.04
C ALA A 189 -21.88 27.31 3.90
N THR A 190 -22.06 28.59 3.65
CA THR A 190 -23.07 29.47 4.29
C THR A 190 -23.97 30.12 3.25
N LEU A 191 -25.05 30.76 3.66
CA LEU A 191 -25.91 31.53 2.76
C LEU A 191 -25.17 32.64 2.00
N THR A 192 -24.15 33.23 2.63
CA THR A 192 -23.34 34.29 2.03
C THR A 192 -22.42 33.79 0.90
N ASP A 193 -22.22 32.50 0.84
CA ASP A 193 -21.43 31.87 -0.25
C ASP A 193 -22.28 31.61 -1.49
N ILE A 194 -23.61 31.78 -1.41
CA ILE A 194 -24.54 31.62 -2.55
C ILE A 194 -24.67 32.97 -3.26
N THR A 195 -23.79 33.21 -4.22
CA THR A 195 -23.84 34.39 -5.09
C THR A 195 -24.89 34.23 -6.18
N PRO A 196 -25.26 35.30 -6.91
CA PRO A 196 -26.14 35.20 -8.07
C PRO A 196 -25.61 34.22 -9.13
N SER A 197 -24.32 34.22 -9.39
CA SER A 197 -23.62 33.30 -10.32
C SER A 197 -23.81 31.83 -9.92
N ILE A 198 -23.62 31.52 -8.63
CA ILE A 198 -23.84 30.18 -8.09
C ILE A 198 -25.31 29.77 -8.17
N LEU A 199 -26.24 30.71 -7.95
CA LEU A 199 -27.68 30.45 -8.06
C LEU A 199 -28.08 30.12 -9.49
N GLU A 200 -27.60 30.91 -10.47
CA GLU A 200 -27.79 30.63 -11.90
C GLU A 200 -27.20 29.28 -12.30
N TRP A 201 -26.01 28.94 -11.81
CA TRP A 201 -25.40 27.64 -12.05
C TRP A 201 -26.22 26.48 -11.46
N ILE A 202 -26.70 26.58 -10.21
CA ILE A 202 -27.55 25.57 -9.57
C ILE A 202 -28.82 25.34 -10.37
N GLN A 203 -29.40 26.40 -10.95
CA GLN A 203 -30.58 26.31 -11.80
C GLN A 203 -30.30 25.69 -13.17
N SER A 204 -29.19 26.09 -13.80
CA SER A 204 -28.79 25.58 -15.11
C SER A 204 -28.47 24.09 -15.09
N GLU A 205 -27.84 23.61 -13.99
CA GLU A 205 -27.53 22.19 -13.79
C GLU A 205 -28.71 21.37 -13.25
N ASN A 206 -29.85 22.02 -13.01
CA ASN A 206 -31.07 21.39 -12.48
C ASN A 206 -30.82 20.59 -11.18
N ILE A 207 -30.03 21.15 -10.27
CA ILE A 207 -29.63 20.53 -8.98
C ILE A 207 -30.22 21.25 -7.78
N ALA A 208 -31.15 22.17 -7.97
CA ALA A 208 -31.75 22.96 -6.91
C ALA A 208 -32.45 22.10 -5.84
N ASP A 209 -33.03 20.97 -6.23
CA ASP A 209 -33.65 19.98 -5.35
C ASP A 209 -32.64 19.20 -4.47
N LYS A 210 -31.37 19.19 -4.85
CA LYS A 210 -30.29 18.55 -4.09
C LYS A 210 -29.64 19.48 -3.04
N VAL A 211 -29.95 20.79 -3.11
CA VAL A 211 -29.39 21.78 -2.18
C VAL A 211 -30.35 21.95 -1.01
N SER A 212 -29.89 21.59 0.18
CA SER A 212 -30.63 21.82 1.43
C SER A 212 -29.87 22.78 2.35
N LEU A 213 -30.59 23.70 2.96
CA LEU A 213 -30.05 24.64 3.94
C LEU A 213 -30.41 24.17 5.34
N SER A 214 -29.45 24.17 6.26
CA SER A 214 -29.71 23.90 7.67
C SER A 214 -29.19 25.02 8.55
N ILE A 215 -29.97 25.40 9.57
CA ILE A 215 -29.54 26.39 10.57
C ILE A 215 -28.73 25.68 11.64
N ARG A 216 -27.47 26.09 11.81
CA ARG A 216 -26.63 25.58 12.90
C ARG A 216 -26.80 26.50 14.11
N ASN A 217 -27.24 25.94 15.23
CA ASN A 217 -27.12 26.63 16.52
C ASN A 217 -25.63 26.56 16.93
N THR A 218 -24.94 27.67 16.81
CA THR A 218 -23.64 27.87 17.48
C THR A 218 -23.92 28.23 18.92
N MET A 219 -23.87 27.26 19.84
CA MET A 219 -23.72 27.56 21.26
C MET A 219 -22.23 27.78 21.54
#